data_00d105c9d67f7942759df8562568cd15
#
_entry.id   00d105c9d67f7942759df8562568cd15
#
_cell.length_a   1.000
_cell.length_b   1.000
_cell.length_c   1.000
_cell.angle_alpha   90.00
_cell.angle_beta   90.00
_cell.angle_gamma   90.00
#
_symmetry.space_group_name_H-M   'P 1'
#
loop_
_entity.id
_entity.type
_entity.pdbx_description
1 polymer ?
#
loop_
_entity_poly.entity_id
_entity_poly.type
_entity_poly.pdbx_seq_one_letter_code
_entity_poly.pdbx_strand_id
1 'polypeptide(L)'
;MQESLYVTGIVLKQTPFGEYDRIVSLLTREKGKITAFARGARKPGNRLAAATNPFAFGTFRLYEGRTSYTISEADIQNFFPELLTDYIGACYGMYFAEVADFYCRENNDEREMLKLVYQSLRALCAPALPNELVRSIFELKAIAVNGEYPGPPEGRRLEESTRYALSYIAQSPIEKLYTFTVSDKVLDELKGIASEYRKRFMDRSFKSLEILKTLC
;
A
#
# COMPACT_ATOMS: atom_id res chain seq x y z
N MET A 1 12.09 28.51 17.10
CA MET A 1 12.63 27.22 16.57
C MET A 1 11.48 26.49 15.92
N GLN A 2 11.65 25.98 14.71
CA GLN A 2 10.64 25.16 14.06
C GLN A 2 10.62 23.80 14.79
N GLU A 3 9.46 23.42 15.32
CA GLU A 3 9.31 22.17 16.08
C GLU A 3 9.45 20.97 15.14
N SER A 4 10.26 19.99 15.50
CA SER A 4 10.44 18.79 14.70
C SER A 4 9.45 17.71 15.15
N LEU A 5 8.84 17.03 14.18
CA LEU A 5 7.89 15.95 14.36
C LEU A 5 8.54 14.64 13.90
N TYR A 6 8.35 13.55 14.65
CA TYR A 6 8.70 12.20 14.24
C TYR A 6 7.46 11.42 13.85
N VAL A 7 7.48 10.80 12.68
CA VAL A 7 6.39 9.95 12.21
C VAL A 7 6.92 8.60 11.74
N THR A 8 6.16 7.55 12.01
CA THR A 8 6.41 6.21 11.44
C THR A 8 5.54 6.03 10.22
N GLY A 9 6.12 5.67 9.10
CA GLY A 9 5.34 5.55 7.87
C GLY A 9 6.07 4.85 6.72
N ILE A 10 5.38 4.82 5.59
CA ILE A 10 5.85 4.22 4.35
C ILE A 10 5.75 5.23 3.21
N VAL A 11 6.74 5.22 2.31
CA VAL A 11 6.70 6.02 1.08
C VAL A 11 5.76 5.35 0.08
N LEU A 12 4.66 6.03 -0.28
CA LEU A 12 3.74 5.57 -1.31
C LEU A 12 4.21 5.98 -2.71
N LYS A 13 4.71 7.20 -2.83
CA LYS A 13 5.06 7.81 -4.13
C LYS A 13 6.16 8.84 -3.96
N GLN A 14 7.00 8.97 -4.97
CA GLN A 14 7.95 10.06 -5.08
C GLN A 14 7.84 10.70 -6.48
N THR A 15 8.04 12.02 -6.54
CA THR A 15 8.04 12.78 -7.79
C THR A 15 9.24 13.74 -7.77
N PRO A 16 10.04 13.81 -8.82
CA PRO A 16 11.09 14.83 -8.96
C PRO A 16 10.51 16.24 -8.85
N PHE A 17 11.20 17.11 -8.12
CA PHE A 17 10.85 18.51 -7.98
C PHE A 17 12.11 19.37 -8.12
N GLY A 18 12.08 20.33 -9.05
CA GLY A 18 13.27 21.09 -9.39
C GLY A 18 14.45 20.18 -9.83
N GLU A 19 15.66 20.65 -9.62
CA GLU A 19 16.87 19.95 -10.09
C GLU A 19 17.27 18.80 -9.17
N TYR A 20 17.18 18.99 -7.84
CA TYR A 20 17.75 18.05 -6.86
C TYR A 20 16.76 17.54 -5.82
N ASP A 21 15.53 18.02 -5.80
CA ASP A 21 14.56 17.70 -4.75
C ASP A 21 13.58 16.62 -5.18
N ARG A 22 12.85 16.10 -4.22
CA ARG A 22 11.67 15.23 -4.42
C ARG A 22 10.50 15.73 -3.62
N ILE A 23 9.29 15.56 -4.17
CA ILE A 23 8.04 15.55 -3.41
C ILE A 23 7.70 14.10 -3.13
N VAL A 24 7.40 13.79 -1.86
CA VAL A 24 7.15 12.44 -1.37
C VAL A 24 5.76 12.38 -0.75
N SER A 25 4.95 11.40 -1.14
CA SER A 25 3.72 11.04 -0.44
C SER A 25 4.04 9.96 0.58
N LEU A 26 3.82 10.27 1.86
CA LEU A 26 4.05 9.37 2.99
C LEU A 26 2.70 8.98 3.61
N LEU A 27 2.46 7.69 3.79
CA LEU A 27 1.39 7.20 4.65
C LEU A 27 1.97 6.97 6.04
N THR A 28 1.48 7.71 7.03
CA THR A 28 2.04 7.74 8.38
C THR A 28 1.03 7.29 9.43
N ARG A 29 1.55 6.79 10.55
CA ARG A 29 0.76 6.37 11.71
C ARG A 29 0.16 7.57 12.45
N GLU A 30 0.89 8.68 12.52
CA GLU A 30 0.59 9.81 13.38
C GLU A 30 -0.23 10.91 12.69
N LYS A 31 -0.09 11.05 11.35
CA LYS A 31 -0.65 12.17 10.58
C LYS A 31 -1.47 11.71 9.35
N GLY A 32 -1.72 10.40 9.20
CA GLY A 32 -2.35 9.86 7.99
C GLY A 32 -1.46 10.04 6.76
N LYS A 33 -2.05 10.33 5.61
CA LYS A 33 -1.29 10.57 4.38
C LYS A 33 -0.87 12.03 4.26
N ILE A 34 0.43 12.28 4.23
CA ILE A 34 1.02 13.61 4.12
C ILE A 34 1.87 13.78 2.88
N THR A 35 2.07 15.03 2.46
CA THR A 35 3.03 15.40 1.43
C THR A 35 4.25 16.07 2.06
N ALA A 36 5.44 15.59 1.72
CA ALA A 36 6.69 16.10 2.27
C ALA A 36 7.72 16.39 1.17
N PHE A 37 8.49 17.45 1.34
CA PHE A 37 9.64 17.77 0.51
C PHE A 37 10.90 17.08 1.05
N ALA A 38 11.64 16.42 0.19
CA ALA A 38 12.97 15.86 0.46
C ALA A 38 14.01 16.64 -0.33
N ARG A 39 14.58 17.67 0.34
CA ARG A 39 15.55 18.59 -0.28
C ARG A 39 16.86 17.88 -0.58
N GLY A 40 17.36 18.06 -1.79
CA GLY A 40 18.61 17.45 -2.25
C GLY A 40 18.57 15.94 -2.36
N ALA A 41 17.40 15.28 -2.25
CA ALA A 41 17.29 13.81 -2.30
C ALA A 41 17.79 13.18 -3.62
N ARG A 42 17.94 13.98 -4.68
CA ARG A 42 18.51 13.55 -5.98
C ARG A 42 19.98 13.87 -6.14
N LYS A 43 20.62 14.54 -5.17
CA LYS A 43 22.07 14.75 -5.20
C LYS A 43 22.82 13.45 -4.91
N PRO A 44 23.91 13.18 -5.63
CA PRO A 44 24.77 12.02 -5.32
C PRO A 44 25.19 12.02 -3.84
N GLY A 45 25.12 10.86 -3.19
CA GLY A 45 25.52 10.69 -1.79
C GLY A 45 24.57 11.24 -0.75
N ASN A 46 23.41 11.80 -1.13
CA ASN A 46 22.42 12.27 -0.16
C ASN A 46 21.74 11.09 0.53
N ARG A 47 21.68 11.10 1.87
CA ARG A 47 21.07 10.04 2.70
C ARG A 47 19.59 9.84 2.44
N LEU A 48 18.88 10.90 2.01
CA LEU A 48 17.45 10.82 1.68
C LEU A 48 17.18 10.16 0.32
N ALA A 49 18.20 9.94 -0.51
CA ALA A 49 18.01 9.37 -1.86
C ALA A 49 17.33 7.99 -1.81
N ALA A 50 17.85 7.07 -1.01
CA ALA A 50 17.25 5.74 -0.81
C ALA A 50 15.99 5.81 0.05
N ALA A 51 16.00 6.58 1.13
CA ALA A 51 14.92 6.67 2.10
C ALA A 51 13.61 7.26 1.52
N THR A 52 13.67 7.91 0.36
CA THR A 52 12.49 8.49 -0.32
C THR A 52 12.04 7.68 -1.53
N ASN A 53 12.58 6.48 -1.74
CA ASN A 53 12.05 5.56 -2.74
C ASN A 53 10.73 4.93 -2.27
N PRO A 54 9.81 4.57 -3.19
CA PRO A 54 8.61 3.83 -2.84
C PRO A 54 8.93 2.59 -2.00
N PHE A 55 8.02 2.28 -1.07
CA PHE A 55 8.10 1.18 -0.08
C PHE A 55 9.05 1.41 1.08
N ALA A 56 9.96 2.39 1.06
CA ALA A 56 10.79 2.66 2.22
C ALA A 56 9.92 2.89 3.46
N PHE A 57 10.05 1.99 4.45
CA PHE A 57 9.29 2.02 5.70
C PHE A 57 10.23 2.29 6.86
N GLY A 58 9.89 3.27 7.69
CA GLY A 58 10.71 3.65 8.84
C GLY A 58 10.20 4.88 9.56
N THR A 59 11.09 5.50 10.33
CA THR A 59 10.83 6.74 11.06
C THR A 59 11.40 7.93 10.28
N PHE A 60 10.57 8.95 10.09
CA PHE A 60 10.94 10.20 9.41
C PHE A 60 10.87 11.36 10.39
N ARG A 61 11.91 12.17 10.41
CA ARG A 61 11.91 13.45 11.10
C ARG A 61 11.49 14.55 10.15
N LEU A 62 10.46 15.27 10.51
CA LEU A 62 9.80 16.27 9.67
C LEU A 62 9.85 17.64 10.33
N TYR A 63 9.90 18.67 9.52
CA TYR A 63 9.54 20.04 9.91
C TYR A 63 8.22 20.42 9.25
N GLU A 64 7.28 20.92 10.03
CA GLU A 64 5.98 21.36 9.54
C GLU A 64 6.09 22.75 8.90
N GLY A 65 5.64 22.87 7.65
CA GLY A 65 5.48 24.11 6.91
C GLY A 65 4.00 24.54 6.89
N ARG A 66 3.68 25.58 6.12
CA ARG A 66 2.29 26.06 6.00
C ARG A 66 1.34 25.06 5.31
N THR A 67 1.82 24.37 4.31
CA THR A 67 1.01 23.49 3.43
C THR A 67 1.63 22.12 3.21
N SER A 68 2.80 21.87 3.76
CA SER A 68 3.55 20.63 3.53
C SER A 68 4.65 20.47 4.59
N TYR A 69 5.18 19.27 4.64
CA TYR A 69 6.29 18.92 5.53
C TYR A 69 7.62 18.93 4.77
N THR A 70 8.73 19.06 5.50
CA THR A 70 10.08 18.86 4.95
C THR A 70 10.75 17.72 5.71
N ILE A 71 11.21 16.69 5.01
CA ILE A 71 11.98 15.58 5.59
C ILE A 71 13.40 16.08 5.84
N SER A 72 13.84 16.04 7.10
CA SER A 72 15.23 16.35 7.49
C SER A 72 16.09 15.11 7.66
N GLU A 73 15.49 14.04 8.20
CA GLU A 73 16.17 12.78 8.48
C GLU A 73 15.20 11.61 8.27
N ALA A 74 15.74 10.44 7.98
CA ALA A 74 14.98 9.21 7.91
C ALA A 74 15.82 8.05 8.42
N ASP A 75 15.22 7.21 9.26
CA ASP A 75 15.75 5.94 9.73
C ASP A 75 14.85 4.82 9.17
N ILE A 76 15.34 4.14 8.14
CA ILE A 76 14.56 3.16 7.39
C ILE A 76 14.81 1.76 7.93
N GLN A 77 13.74 1.14 8.39
CA GLN A 77 13.73 -0.19 8.98
C GLN A 77 13.55 -1.30 7.93
N ASN A 78 12.85 -1.00 6.83
CA ASN A 78 12.64 -1.95 5.73
C ASN A 78 12.58 -1.23 4.38
N PHE A 79 13.33 -1.71 3.41
CA PHE A 79 13.33 -1.27 2.01
C PHE A 79 12.65 -2.27 1.07
N PHE A 80 12.22 -3.44 1.57
CA PHE A 80 11.70 -4.56 0.78
C PHE A 80 12.65 -4.92 -0.39
N PRO A 81 13.90 -5.29 -0.09
CA PRO A 81 14.91 -5.51 -1.12
C PRO A 81 14.54 -6.60 -2.13
N GLU A 82 13.70 -7.56 -1.76
CA GLU A 82 13.19 -8.61 -2.63
C GLU A 82 12.41 -8.02 -3.82
N LEU A 83 11.65 -6.95 -3.61
CA LEU A 83 10.89 -6.28 -4.67
C LEU A 83 11.77 -5.48 -5.64
N LEU A 84 13.06 -5.26 -5.33
CA LEU A 84 13.98 -4.62 -6.27
C LEU A 84 14.35 -5.55 -7.43
N THR A 85 14.26 -6.85 -7.24
CA THR A 85 14.60 -7.89 -8.23
C THR A 85 13.37 -8.61 -8.78
N ASP A 86 12.22 -8.49 -8.11
CA ASP A 86 10.93 -9.00 -8.58
C ASP A 86 10.09 -7.87 -9.21
N TYR A 87 10.21 -7.74 -10.53
CA TYR A 87 9.49 -6.72 -11.28
C TYR A 87 7.96 -6.84 -11.16
N ILE A 88 7.43 -8.07 -11.19
CA ILE A 88 5.98 -8.31 -11.08
C ILE A 88 5.51 -7.98 -9.67
N GLY A 89 6.19 -8.47 -8.64
CA GLY A 89 5.90 -8.13 -7.23
C GLY A 89 5.98 -6.62 -6.98
N ALA A 90 6.98 -5.93 -7.54
CA ALA A 90 7.08 -4.48 -7.45
C ALA A 90 5.87 -3.76 -8.09
N CYS A 91 5.37 -4.22 -9.24
CA CYS A 91 4.17 -3.67 -9.86
C CYS A 91 2.92 -3.85 -8.98
N TYR A 92 2.76 -5.01 -8.32
CA TYR A 92 1.70 -5.20 -7.32
C TYR A 92 1.87 -4.25 -6.13
N GLY A 93 3.08 -4.10 -5.61
CA GLY A 93 3.38 -3.17 -4.53
C GLY A 93 3.05 -1.72 -4.89
N MET A 94 3.40 -1.27 -6.09
CA MET A 94 3.04 0.06 -6.59
C MET A 94 1.52 0.22 -6.71
N TYR A 95 0.82 -0.81 -7.14
CA TYR A 95 -0.64 -0.81 -7.16
C TYR A 95 -1.23 -0.65 -5.75
N PHE A 96 -0.70 -1.34 -4.74
CA PHE A 96 -1.15 -1.18 -3.36
C PHE A 96 -0.90 0.24 -2.83
N ALA A 97 0.24 0.82 -3.18
CA ALA A 97 0.54 2.22 -2.85
C ALA A 97 -0.42 3.20 -3.53
N GLU A 98 -0.81 2.97 -4.79
CA GLU A 98 -1.79 3.79 -5.50
C GLU A 98 -3.20 3.71 -4.86
N VAL A 99 -3.62 2.51 -4.40
CA VAL A 99 -4.89 2.32 -3.68
C VAL A 99 -4.86 3.03 -2.33
N ALA A 100 -3.77 2.93 -1.58
CA ALA A 100 -3.61 3.66 -0.32
C ALA A 100 -3.61 5.19 -0.56
N ASP A 101 -2.93 5.67 -1.63
CA ASP A 101 -2.97 7.09 -2.00
C ASP A 101 -4.39 7.57 -2.36
N PHE A 102 -5.22 6.70 -2.93
CA PHE A 102 -6.62 6.98 -3.25
C PHE A 102 -7.49 7.13 -1.99
N TYR A 103 -7.37 6.21 -1.03
CA TYR A 103 -8.24 6.18 0.15
C TYR A 103 -7.79 7.14 1.25
N CYS A 104 -6.50 7.19 1.54
CA CYS A 104 -5.98 7.88 2.72
C CYS A 104 -5.97 9.40 2.60
N ARG A 105 -6.15 10.08 3.74
CA ARG A 105 -6.14 11.55 3.87
C ARG A 105 -5.25 11.99 5.01
N GLU A 106 -4.83 13.26 4.96
CA GLU A 106 -4.10 13.89 6.04
C GLU A 106 -5.01 14.09 7.28
N ASN A 107 -4.44 13.92 8.45
CA ASN A 107 -5.09 14.02 9.76
C ASN A 107 -6.20 12.99 10.03
N ASN A 108 -6.36 11.97 9.18
CA ASN A 108 -7.19 10.81 9.47
C ASN A 108 -6.38 9.72 10.18
N ASP A 109 -7.07 8.86 10.92
CA ASP A 109 -6.46 7.64 11.46
C ASP A 109 -6.34 6.58 10.36
N GLU A 110 -5.17 6.53 9.74
CA GLU A 110 -4.88 5.62 8.64
C GLU A 110 -3.99 4.43 9.06
N ARG A 111 -3.94 4.14 10.36
CA ARG A 111 -3.08 3.07 10.91
C ARG A 111 -3.37 1.70 10.33
N GLU A 112 -4.64 1.37 10.11
CA GLU A 112 -5.02 0.08 9.54
C GLU A 112 -4.63 -0.01 8.06
N MET A 113 -4.78 1.06 7.28
CA MET A 113 -4.29 1.08 5.89
C MET A 113 -2.76 0.99 5.82
N LEU A 114 -2.05 1.68 6.70
CA LEU A 114 -0.58 1.58 6.79
C LEU A 114 -0.13 0.14 7.09
N LYS A 115 -0.77 -0.52 8.06
CA LYS A 115 -0.50 -1.93 8.37
C LYS A 115 -0.82 -2.83 7.18
N LEU A 116 -1.95 -2.59 6.51
CA LEU A 116 -2.36 -3.38 5.36
C LEU A 116 -1.34 -3.30 4.23
N VAL A 117 -0.91 -2.09 3.86
CA VAL A 117 0.13 -1.90 2.82
C VAL A 117 1.41 -2.63 3.23
N TYR A 118 1.88 -2.42 4.47
CA TYR A 118 3.11 -3.04 4.96
C TYR A 118 3.06 -4.58 4.93
N GLN A 119 1.98 -5.19 5.45
CA GLN A 119 1.83 -6.65 5.45
C GLN A 119 1.63 -7.22 4.05
N SER A 120 0.97 -6.48 3.15
CA SER A 120 0.82 -6.90 1.75
C SER A 120 2.15 -6.90 1.00
N LEU A 121 3.01 -5.91 1.22
CA LEU A 121 4.37 -5.90 0.65
C LEU A 121 5.20 -7.06 1.19
N ARG A 122 5.10 -7.38 2.50
CA ARG A 122 5.74 -8.57 3.06
C ARG A 122 5.22 -9.86 2.44
N ALA A 123 3.92 -9.93 2.16
CA ALA A 123 3.30 -11.09 1.53
C ALA A 123 3.77 -11.28 0.09
N LEU A 124 3.98 -10.20 -0.67
CA LEU A 124 4.58 -10.27 -2.01
C LEU A 124 6.02 -10.81 -1.99
N CYS A 125 6.76 -10.59 -0.91
CA CYS A 125 8.11 -11.14 -0.72
C CYS A 125 8.09 -12.63 -0.30
N ALA A 126 6.93 -13.23 -0.03
CA ALA A 126 6.80 -14.61 0.43
C ALA A 126 6.55 -15.56 -0.76
N PRO A 127 7.51 -16.44 -1.13
CA PRO A 127 7.39 -17.28 -2.34
C PRO A 127 6.21 -18.24 -2.33
N ALA A 128 5.66 -18.55 -1.15
CA ALA A 128 4.55 -19.49 -0.98
C ALA A 128 3.17 -18.90 -1.33
N LEU A 129 3.07 -17.58 -1.50
CA LEU A 129 1.78 -16.90 -1.75
C LEU A 129 1.72 -16.40 -3.20
N PRO A 130 0.74 -16.85 -3.99
CA PRO A 130 0.52 -16.28 -5.33
C PRO A 130 0.20 -14.79 -5.24
N ASN A 131 0.84 -13.96 -6.05
CA ASN A 131 0.64 -12.51 -6.09
C ASN A 131 -0.84 -12.13 -6.33
N GLU A 132 -1.58 -12.92 -7.11
CA GLU A 132 -3.01 -12.72 -7.34
C GLU A 132 -3.86 -12.95 -6.09
N LEU A 133 -3.48 -13.89 -5.22
CA LEU A 133 -4.12 -14.08 -3.92
C LEU A 133 -3.82 -12.89 -3.00
N VAL A 134 -2.55 -12.46 -2.92
CA VAL A 134 -2.15 -11.29 -2.14
C VAL A 134 -2.95 -10.05 -2.58
N ARG A 135 -3.08 -9.84 -3.88
CA ARG A 135 -3.86 -8.74 -4.44
C ARG A 135 -5.34 -8.83 -4.07
N SER A 136 -5.97 -10.00 -4.23
CA SER A 136 -7.39 -10.17 -3.94
C SER A 136 -7.68 -9.91 -2.46
N ILE A 137 -6.83 -10.40 -1.55
CA ILE A 137 -6.91 -10.13 -0.11
C ILE A 137 -6.75 -8.62 0.16
N PHE A 138 -5.75 -7.98 -0.46
CA PHE A 138 -5.51 -6.55 -0.29
C PHE A 138 -6.71 -5.70 -0.72
N GLU A 139 -7.26 -5.92 -1.93
CA GLU A 139 -8.40 -5.17 -2.48
C GLU A 139 -9.63 -5.29 -1.56
N LEU A 140 -10.00 -6.51 -1.17
CA LEU A 140 -11.15 -6.76 -0.30
C LEU A 140 -10.96 -6.16 1.10
N LYS A 141 -9.75 -6.28 1.66
CA LYS A 141 -9.46 -5.71 2.99
C LYS A 141 -9.37 -4.20 2.96
N ALA A 142 -8.84 -3.58 1.91
CA ALA A 142 -8.81 -2.13 1.75
C ALA A 142 -10.23 -1.53 1.75
N ILE A 143 -11.16 -2.17 1.03
CA ILE A 143 -12.59 -1.80 1.03
C ILE A 143 -13.19 -1.97 2.43
N ALA A 144 -12.86 -3.06 3.13
CA ALA A 144 -13.37 -3.32 4.49
C ALA A 144 -12.83 -2.30 5.52
N VAL A 145 -11.55 -1.95 5.46
CA VAL A 145 -10.92 -0.95 6.34
C VAL A 145 -11.57 0.42 6.17
N ASN A 146 -12.01 0.76 4.96
CA ASN A 146 -12.72 2.00 4.68
C ASN A 146 -14.24 1.94 4.95
N GLY A 147 -14.74 0.82 5.51
CA GLY A 147 -16.15 0.66 5.88
C GLY A 147 -17.09 0.44 4.71
N GLU A 148 -16.58 0.14 3.52
CA GLU A 148 -17.39 0.02 2.29
C GLU A 148 -17.69 -1.45 1.91
N TYR A 149 -17.17 -2.45 2.66
CA TYR A 149 -17.36 -3.86 2.32
C TYR A 149 -18.82 -4.29 2.46
N PRO A 150 -19.49 -4.70 1.36
CA PRO A 150 -20.93 -4.98 1.36
C PRO A 150 -21.28 -6.39 1.86
N GLY A 151 -20.31 -7.21 2.22
CA GLY A 151 -20.50 -8.64 2.46
C GLY A 151 -20.21 -9.49 1.22
N PRO A 152 -20.42 -10.81 1.29
CA PRO A 152 -20.38 -11.70 0.12
C PRO A 152 -21.45 -11.32 -0.90
N PRO A 153 -21.22 -11.48 -2.22
CA PRO A 153 -22.21 -11.12 -3.24
C PRO A 153 -23.47 -11.97 -3.11
N GLU A 154 -24.64 -11.30 -3.10
CA GLU A 154 -25.95 -11.94 -3.02
C GLU A 154 -26.32 -12.63 -4.35
N GLY A 155 -27.10 -13.71 -4.25
CA GLY A 155 -27.62 -14.43 -5.44
C GLY A 155 -26.58 -15.20 -6.25
N ARG A 156 -25.29 -15.09 -5.93
CA ARG A 156 -24.21 -15.80 -6.60
C ARG A 156 -23.92 -17.12 -5.90
N ARG A 157 -23.88 -18.21 -6.68
CA ARG A 157 -23.43 -19.52 -6.17
C ARG A 157 -21.91 -19.51 -6.03
N LEU A 158 -21.43 -19.54 -4.81
CA LEU A 158 -20.01 -19.57 -4.45
C LEU A 158 -19.70 -20.85 -3.69
N GLU A 159 -18.45 -21.31 -3.79
CA GLU A 159 -17.93 -22.36 -2.91
C GLU A 159 -18.05 -21.94 -1.44
N GLU A 160 -18.26 -22.89 -0.55
CA GLU A 160 -18.32 -22.63 0.89
C GLU A 160 -17.00 -22.06 1.41
N SER A 161 -15.87 -22.58 0.93
CA SER A 161 -14.53 -22.07 1.24
C SER A 161 -14.30 -20.63 0.75
N THR A 162 -14.91 -20.21 -0.38
CA THR A 162 -14.87 -18.80 -0.83
C THR A 162 -15.66 -17.92 0.12
N ARG A 163 -16.84 -18.32 0.56
CA ARG A 163 -17.62 -17.56 1.55
C ARG A 163 -16.87 -17.41 2.87
N TYR A 164 -16.23 -18.49 3.32
CA TYR A 164 -15.39 -18.47 4.50
C TYR A 164 -14.21 -17.51 4.32
N ALA A 165 -13.48 -17.60 3.19
CA ALA A 165 -12.34 -16.73 2.89
C ALA A 165 -12.75 -15.23 2.87
N LEU A 166 -13.88 -14.89 2.24
CA LEU A 166 -14.41 -13.51 2.21
C LEU A 166 -14.68 -12.99 3.63
N SER A 167 -15.34 -13.80 4.46
CA SER A 167 -15.63 -13.44 5.84
C SER A 167 -14.33 -13.30 6.65
N TYR A 168 -13.39 -14.23 6.48
CA TYR A 168 -12.09 -14.18 7.13
C TYR A 168 -11.31 -12.93 6.77
N ILE A 169 -11.21 -12.59 5.47
CA ILE A 169 -10.51 -11.39 4.98
C ILE A 169 -11.14 -10.12 5.59
N ALA A 170 -12.46 -10.03 5.58
CA ALA A 170 -13.13 -8.82 6.08
C ALA A 170 -12.95 -8.63 7.59
N GLN A 171 -13.06 -9.70 8.39
CA GLN A 171 -13.14 -9.64 9.85
C GLN A 171 -11.80 -9.83 10.57
N SER A 172 -10.84 -10.55 9.97
CA SER A 172 -9.58 -10.86 10.64
C SER A 172 -8.68 -9.63 10.84
N PRO A 173 -7.87 -9.60 11.90
CA PRO A 173 -6.78 -8.66 12.04
C PRO A 173 -5.82 -8.75 10.84
N ILE A 174 -5.26 -7.61 10.46
CA ILE A 174 -4.39 -7.51 9.26
C ILE A 174 -3.18 -8.43 9.36
N GLU A 175 -2.66 -8.63 10.54
CA GLU A 175 -1.50 -9.49 10.81
C GLU A 175 -1.75 -10.98 10.50
N LYS A 176 -3.01 -11.39 10.36
CA LYS A 176 -3.41 -12.78 10.07
C LYS A 176 -3.84 -13.01 8.61
N LEU A 177 -3.91 -11.97 7.79
CA LEU A 177 -4.51 -12.06 6.44
C LEU A 177 -3.73 -12.98 5.48
N TYR A 178 -2.42 -13.03 5.59
CA TYR A 178 -1.55 -13.74 4.64
C TYR A 178 -1.01 -15.06 5.20
N THR A 179 -1.85 -15.78 5.93
CA THR A 179 -1.49 -17.03 6.62
C THR A 179 -2.16 -18.27 6.02
N PHE A 180 -2.86 -18.14 4.90
CA PHE A 180 -3.56 -19.23 4.25
C PHE A 180 -3.37 -19.22 2.74
N THR A 181 -3.56 -20.38 2.13
CA THR A 181 -3.67 -20.57 0.68
C THR A 181 -5.05 -21.08 0.33
N VAL A 182 -5.42 -21.02 -0.93
CA VAL A 182 -6.72 -21.47 -1.44
C VAL A 182 -6.53 -22.32 -2.68
N SER A 183 -7.57 -23.10 -3.06
CA SER A 183 -7.58 -23.79 -4.34
C SER A 183 -7.74 -22.81 -5.50
N ASP A 184 -7.35 -23.22 -6.72
CA ASP A 184 -7.46 -22.39 -7.92
C ASP A 184 -8.89 -21.89 -8.13
N LYS A 185 -9.89 -22.75 -7.91
CA LYS A 185 -11.30 -22.37 -8.02
C LYS A 185 -11.69 -21.25 -7.05
N VAL A 186 -11.26 -21.33 -5.79
CA VAL A 186 -11.51 -20.29 -4.78
C VAL A 186 -10.76 -19.01 -5.14
N LEU A 187 -9.53 -19.12 -5.64
CA LEU A 187 -8.76 -17.96 -6.09
C LEU A 187 -9.46 -17.24 -7.23
N ASP A 188 -9.97 -17.96 -8.24
CA ASP A 188 -10.69 -17.35 -9.36
C ASP A 188 -11.99 -16.65 -8.91
N GLU A 189 -12.72 -17.25 -7.97
CA GLU A 189 -13.89 -16.61 -7.39
C GLU A 189 -13.51 -15.33 -6.63
N LEU A 190 -12.45 -15.37 -5.80
CA LEU A 190 -11.95 -14.21 -5.07
C LEU A 190 -11.48 -13.09 -6.01
N LYS A 191 -10.74 -13.42 -7.07
CA LYS A 191 -10.30 -12.46 -8.11
C LYS A 191 -11.49 -11.78 -8.79
N GLY A 192 -12.53 -12.55 -9.12
CA GLY A 192 -13.75 -12.03 -9.73
C GLY A 192 -14.46 -11.05 -8.81
N ILE A 193 -14.66 -11.41 -7.54
CA ILE A 193 -15.34 -10.58 -6.55
C ILE A 193 -14.51 -9.33 -6.22
N ALA A 194 -13.21 -9.48 -5.99
CA ALA A 194 -12.31 -8.35 -5.72
C ALA A 194 -12.31 -7.34 -6.88
N SER A 195 -12.26 -7.83 -8.14
CA SER A 195 -12.34 -6.97 -9.33
C SER A 195 -13.67 -6.23 -9.47
N GLU A 196 -14.79 -6.89 -9.14
CA GLU A 196 -16.12 -6.29 -9.14
C GLU A 196 -16.23 -5.20 -8.09
N TYR A 197 -15.81 -5.49 -6.85
CA TYR A 197 -15.88 -4.54 -5.74
C TYR A 197 -14.93 -3.36 -5.94
N ARG A 198 -13.73 -3.61 -6.46
CA ARG A 198 -12.81 -2.54 -6.83
C ARG A 198 -13.43 -1.58 -7.85
N LYS A 199 -14.08 -2.07 -8.89
CA LYS A 199 -14.77 -1.23 -9.89
C LYS A 199 -15.92 -0.42 -9.28
N ARG A 200 -16.59 -0.98 -8.27
CA ARG A 200 -17.73 -0.35 -7.60
C ARG A 200 -17.31 0.73 -6.60
N PHE A 201 -16.26 0.49 -5.83
CA PHE A 201 -15.86 1.34 -4.70
C PHE A 201 -14.62 2.21 -4.99
N MET A 202 -13.79 1.83 -5.95
CA MET A 202 -12.62 2.59 -6.35
C MET A 202 -12.84 3.13 -7.78
N ASP A 203 -13.61 4.21 -7.90
CA ASP A 203 -13.91 4.87 -9.19
C ASP A 203 -12.69 5.63 -9.72
N ARG A 204 -11.63 4.86 -10.00
CA ARG A 204 -10.36 5.35 -10.52
C ARG A 204 -9.63 4.27 -11.31
N SER A 205 -8.93 4.66 -12.38
CA SER A 205 -7.92 3.81 -13.02
C SER A 205 -6.58 3.90 -12.26
N PHE A 206 -5.93 2.76 -12.06
CA PHE A 206 -4.63 2.65 -11.41
C PHE A 206 -3.59 2.27 -12.46
N LYS A 207 -2.55 3.10 -12.62
CA LYS A 207 -1.52 2.91 -13.66
C LYS A 207 -0.78 1.59 -13.51
N SER A 208 -0.42 1.23 -12.28
CA SER A 208 0.30 -0.02 -12.01
C SER A 208 -0.56 -1.25 -12.30
N LEU A 209 -1.89 -1.15 -12.11
CA LEU A 209 -2.81 -2.23 -12.49
C LEU A 209 -2.93 -2.39 -14.02
N GLU A 210 -2.89 -1.29 -14.78
CA GLU A 210 -2.89 -1.37 -16.25
C GLU A 210 -1.59 -2.01 -16.77
N ILE A 211 -0.46 -1.69 -16.15
CA ILE A 211 0.83 -2.34 -16.47
C ILE A 211 0.76 -3.84 -16.17
N LEU A 212 0.24 -4.26 -15.00
CA LEU A 212 0.09 -5.66 -14.65
C LEU A 212 -0.73 -6.44 -15.67
N LYS A 213 -1.80 -5.87 -16.25
CA LYS A 213 -2.60 -6.51 -17.29
C LYS A 213 -1.84 -6.76 -18.59
N THR A 214 -0.75 -6.05 -18.83
CA THR A 214 0.08 -6.25 -20.04
C THR A 214 1.21 -7.25 -19.82
N LEU A 215 1.50 -7.59 -18.55
CA LEU A 215 2.59 -8.48 -18.15
C LEU A 215 2.11 -9.92 -17.84
N CYS A 216 0.85 -10.07 -17.49
CA CYS A 216 0.17 -11.31 -17.15
C CYS A 216 -1.02 -11.50 -18.07
#